data_860ae4cf7cfcb2fa747e9e50a1674b69
#
_entry.id   860ae4cf7cfcb2fa747e9e50a1674b69
#
_cell.length_a   1.000
_cell.length_b   1.000
_cell.length_c   1.000
_cell.angle_alpha   90.00
_cell.angle_beta   90.00
_cell.angle_gamma   90.00
#
_symmetry.space_group_name_H-M   'P 1'
#
loop_
_entity.id
_entity.type
_entity.pdbx_description
1 polymer ?
#
loop_
_entity_poly.entity_id
_entity_poly.type
_entity_poly.pdbx_seq_one_letter_code
_entity_poly.pdbx_strand_id
1 'polypeptide(L)'
;MRAAGKQLRDNQQMRIAAQQNPDGSAYTPRRPQVDDKTHKLRRSRARMFAKLSKTRWMAVRTTADSATIQFVAGAGRLANIHQHGLRDRVNKYGLQVQYPARQLLGFSDADIEMVREMLLATVGL
;
A
#
# COMPACT_ATOMS: atom_id res chain seq x y z
N MET A 1 18.83 -8.82 -8.28
CA MET A 1 17.72 -8.42 -7.37
C MET A 1 17.16 -7.02 -7.62
N ARG A 2 17.95 -6.12 -8.24
CA ARG A 2 17.47 -4.75 -8.51
C ARG A 2 16.25 -4.73 -9.43
N ALA A 3 16.27 -5.47 -10.52
CA ALA A 3 15.14 -5.56 -11.45
C ALA A 3 13.89 -6.15 -10.80
N ALA A 4 14.06 -7.20 -9.99
CA ALA A 4 12.96 -7.81 -9.26
C ALA A 4 12.36 -6.84 -8.25
N GLY A 5 13.19 -6.11 -7.51
CA GLY A 5 12.74 -5.11 -6.54
C GLY A 5 11.95 -3.99 -7.19
N LYS A 6 12.43 -3.47 -8.31
CA LYS A 6 11.73 -2.43 -9.07
C LYS A 6 10.37 -2.92 -9.58
N GLN A 7 10.32 -4.12 -10.13
CA GLN A 7 9.07 -4.70 -10.62
C GLN A 7 8.07 -4.94 -9.48
N LEU A 8 8.55 -5.43 -8.33
CA LEU A 8 7.71 -5.59 -7.15
C LEU A 8 7.12 -4.26 -6.69
N ARG A 9 7.92 -3.19 -6.66
CA ARG A 9 7.41 -1.86 -6.33
C ARG A 9 6.34 -1.42 -7.31
N ASP A 10 6.58 -1.57 -8.59
CA ASP A 10 5.60 -1.22 -9.61
C ASP A 10 4.30 -1.99 -9.41
N ASN A 11 4.38 -3.27 -9.08
CA ASN A 11 3.21 -4.11 -8.81
C ASN A 11 2.44 -3.64 -7.56
N GLN A 12 3.16 -3.26 -6.49
CA GLN A 12 2.51 -2.69 -5.30
C GLN A 12 1.77 -1.40 -5.67
N GLN A 13 2.42 -0.51 -6.42
CA GLN A 13 1.83 0.75 -6.84
C GLN A 13 0.58 0.53 -7.69
N MET A 14 0.62 -0.39 -8.62
CA MET A 14 -0.54 -0.73 -9.47
C MET A 14 -1.69 -1.30 -8.65
N ARG A 15 -1.38 -2.18 -7.68
CA ARG A 15 -2.40 -2.78 -6.84
C ARG A 15 -3.05 -1.76 -5.91
N ILE A 16 -2.27 -0.84 -5.33
CA ILE A 16 -2.81 0.25 -4.52
C ILE A 16 -3.70 1.15 -5.39
N ALA A 17 -3.27 1.47 -6.59
CA ALA A 17 -4.08 2.27 -7.53
C ALA A 17 -5.40 1.57 -7.87
N ALA A 18 -5.40 0.25 -7.96
CA ALA A 18 -6.60 -0.55 -8.17
C ALA A 18 -7.44 -0.72 -6.89
N GLN A 19 -6.99 -0.19 -5.75
CA GLN A 19 -7.67 -0.25 -4.45
C GLN A 19 -7.91 -1.69 -3.99
N GLN A 20 -6.88 -2.53 -4.12
CA GLN A 20 -6.96 -3.96 -3.81
C GLN A 20 -5.89 -4.39 -2.81
N ASN A 21 -6.28 -5.36 -1.97
CA ASN A 21 -5.34 -6.10 -1.13
C ASN A 21 -4.52 -7.10 -1.97
N PRO A 22 -3.40 -7.63 -1.44
CA PRO A 22 -2.60 -8.61 -2.18
C PRO A 22 -3.35 -9.86 -2.62
N ASP A 23 -4.39 -10.25 -1.90
CA ASP A 23 -5.23 -11.40 -2.25
C ASP A 23 -6.26 -11.10 -3.35
N GLY A 24 -6.29 -9.87 -3.88
CA GLY A 24 -7.21 -9.43 -4.91
C GLY A 24 -8.53 -8.86 -4.38
N SER A 25 -8.80 -8.97 -3.08
CA SER A 25 -10.01 -8.38 -2.50
C SER A 25 -9.92 -6.86 -2.50
N ALA A 26 -11.07 -6.21 -2.70
CA ALA A 26 -11.13 -4.76 -2.68
C ALA A 26 -10.85 -4.19 -1.29
N TYR A 27 -10.23 -3.00 -1.25
CA TYR A 27 -10.10 -2.27 0.01
C TYR A 27 -11.48 -1.91 0.55
N THR A 28 -11.62 -1.98 1.87
CA THR A 28 -12.80 -1.43 2.54
C THR A 28 -12.95 0.05 2.18
N PRO A 29 -14.11 0.48 1.66
CA PRO A 29 -14.30 1.89 1.29
C PRO A 29 -14.16 2.82 2.48
N ARG A 30 -13.81 4.08 2.20
CA ARG A 30 -13.83 5.12 3.23
C ARG A 30 -15.24 5.32 3.77
N ARG A 31 -15.33 5.69 5.06
CA ARG A 31 -16.61 6.08 5.63
C ARG A 31 -17.13 7.35 4.95
N PRO A 32 -18.43 7.42 4.62
CA PRO A 32 -19.03 8.66 4.16
C PRO A 32 -18.90 9.75 5.23
N GLN A 33 -18.65 10.97 4.81
CA GLN A 33 -18.61 12.13 5.69
C GLN A 33 -19.83 13.00 5.45
N VAL A 34 -20.33 13.63 6.53
CA VAL A 34 -21.43 14.58 6.42
C VAL A 34 -20.87 15.91 5.94
N ASP A 35 -21.43 16.45 4.86
CA ASP A 35 -21.10 17.80 4.40
C ASP A 35 -21.71 18.82 5.38
N ASP A 36 -20.87 19.69 5.94
CA ASP A 36 -21.29 20.68 6.95
C ASP A 36 -22.32 21.69 6.41
N LYS A 37 -22.31 21.94 5.10
CA LYS A 37 -23.22 22.91 4.47
C LYS A 37 -24.56 22.29 4.08
N THR A 38 -24.53 21.09 3.52
CA THR A 38 -25.73 20.44 2.96
C THR A 38 -26.32 19.38 3.86
N HIS A 39 -25.61 18.97 4.91
CA HIS A 39 -25.95 17.85 5.83
C HIS A 39 -26.17 16.52 5.10
N LYS A 40 -25.63 16.39 3.89
CA LYS A 40 -25.71 15.14 3.12
C LYS A 40 -24.46 14.31 3.34
N LEU A 41 -24.63 13.00 3.31
CA LEU A 41 -23.50 12.07 3.34
C LEU A 41 -22.72 12.16 2.04
N ARG A 42 -21.41 12.30 2.17
CA ARG A 42 -20.51 12.44 1.04
C ARG A 42 -19.36 11.46 1.17
N ARG A 43 -19.12 10.68 0.14
CA ARG A 43 -17.97 9.77 0.06
C ARG A 43 -16.92 10.38 -0.86
N SER A 44 -15.68 10.41 -0.42
CA SER A 44 -14.58 10.87 -1.26
C SER A 44 -14.41 9.94 -2.46
N ARG A 45 -14.27 10.53 -3.65
CA ARG A 45 -14.00 9.81 -4.90
C ARG A 45 -12.50 9.63 -5.15
N ALA A 46 -11.66 10.30 -4.37
CA ALA A 46 -10.23 10.17 -4.53
C ALA A 46 -9.77 8.77 -4.15
N ARG A 47 -8.81 8.25 -4.91
CA ARG A 47 -8.18 6.96 -4.59
C ARG A 47 -7.45 7.05 -3.27
N MET A 48 -7.63 6.05 -2.41
CA MET A 48 -6.91 5.96 -1.16
C MET A 48 -5.43 5.69 -1.44
N PHE A 49 -4.57 6.33 -0.64
CA PHE A 49 -3.11 6.12 -0.65
C PHE A 49 -2.40 6.57 -1.93
N ALA A 50 -3.02 7.45 -2.73
CA ALA A 50 -2.41 7.94 -3.95
C ALA A 50 -1.04 8.60 -3.71
N LYS A 51 -0.90 9.34 -2.61
CA LYS A 51 0.38 9.97 -2.23
C LYS A 51 1.38 8.94 -1.70
N LEU A 52 0.93 8.03 -0.84
CA LEU A 52 1.80 7.00 -0.25
C LEU A 52 2.39 6.06 -1.29
N SER A 53 1.66 5.80 -2.38
CA SER A 53 2.12 4.89 -3.42
C SER A 53 3.21 5.47 -4.30
N LYS A 54 3.51 6.78 -4.18
CA LYS A 54 4.54 7.41 -5.00
C LYS A 54 5.93 6.88 -4.65
N THR A 55 6.78 6.80 -5.67
CA THR A 55 8.16 6.30 -5.56
C THR A 55 8.96 6.99 -4.46
N ARG A 56 8.73 8.28 -4.25
CA ARG A 56 9.43 9.05 -3.20
C ARG A 56 9.19 8.52 -1.79
N TRP A 57 8.08 7.83 -1.54
CA TRP A 57 7.70 7.29 -0.22
C TRP A 57 7.86 5.78 -0.13
N MET A 58 8.04 5.12 -1.25
CA MET A 58 8.12 3.67 -1.36
C MET A 58 9.48 3.28 -1.93
N ALA A 59 10.44 3.04 -1.05
CA ALA A 59 11.82 2.74 -1.43
C ALA A 59 12.03 1.26 -1.71
N VAL A 60 12.92 0.98 -2.66
CA VAL A 60 13.43 -0.37 -2.91
C VAL A 60 14.87 -0.42 -2.39
N ARG A 61 15.15 -1.40 -1.55
CA ARG A 61 16.51 -1.70 -1.09
C ARG A 61 16.89 -3.09 -1.56
N THR A 62 18.05 -3.20 -2.17
CA THR A 62 18.50 -4.48 -2.72
C THR A 62 19.88 -4.84 -2.20
N THR A 63 20.08 -6.14 -2.00
CA THR A 63 21.38 -6.75 -1.76
C THR A 63 21.66 -7.75 -2.88
N ALA A 64 22.74 -8.52 -2.78
CA ALA A 64 23.07 -9.55 -3.78
C ALA A 64 21.96 -10.60 -3.89
N ASP A 65 21.28 -10.90 -2.78
CA ASP A 65 20.31 -12.01 -2.67
C ASP A 65 18.94 -11.59 -2.15
N SER A 66 18.68 -10.29 -1.98
CA SER A 66 17.41 -9.83 -1.46
C SER A 66 16.96 -8.51 -2.10
N ALA A 67 15.65 -8.32 -2.10
CA ALA A 67 15.01 -7.05 -2.44
C ALA A 67 13.92 -6.77 -1.41
N THR A 68 13.90 -5.54 -0.89
CA THR A 68 12.93 -5.13 0.11
C THR A 68 12.25 -3.85 -0.34
N ILE A 69 10.93 -3.81 -0.21
CA ILE A 69 10.12 -2.61 -0.44
C ILE A 69 9.67 -2.09 0.91
N GLN A 70 9.89 -0.82 1.16
CA GLN A 70 9.53 -0.20 2.43
C GLN A 70 9.06 1.22 2.24
N PHE A 71 8.17 1.65 3.12
CA PHE A 71 7.81 3.06 3.20
C PHE A 71 8.86 3.80 4.02
N VAL A 72 9.19 5.03 3.60
CA VAL A 72 10.27 5.82 4.19
C VAL A 72 9.76 7.08 4.87
N ALA A 73 10.56 7.64 5.77
CA ALA A 73 10.27 8.85 6.53
C ALA A 73 8.95 8.72 7.31
N GLY A 74 8.18 9.80 7.43
CA GLY A 74 6.90 9.79 8.12
C GLY A 74 5.82 8.90 7.50
N ALA A 75 6.02 8.49 6.25
CA ALA A 75 5.07 7.61 5.56
C ALA A 75 4.99 6.22 6.20
N GLY A 76 6.07 5.75 6.84
CA GLY A 76 6.10 4.43 7.48
C GLY A 76 5.06 4.26 8.59
N ARG A 77 4.90 5.28 9.43
CA ARG A 77 3.91 5.24 10.51
C ARG A 77 2.49 5.14 9.96
N LEU A 78 2.14 6.00 9.01
CA LEU A 78 0.81 6.02 8.41
C LEU A 78 0.50 4.73 7.67
N ALA A 79 1.48 4.24 6.91
CA ALA A 79 1.34 2.98 6.17
C ALA A 79 1.11 1.79 7.12
N ASN A 80 1.82 1.75 8.27
CA ASN A 80 1.65 0.69 9.26
C ASN A 80 0.24 0.67 9.86
N ILE A 81 -0.33 1.85 10.13
CA ILE A 81 -1.69 1.97 10.67
C ILE A 81 -2.69 1.33 9.71
N HIS A 82 -2.58 1.62 8.43
CA HIS A 82 -3.49 1.07 7.43
C HIS A 82 -3.21 -0.39 7.10
N GLN A 83 -1.94 -0.78 7.04
CA GLN A 83 -1.55 -2.17 6.77
C GLN A 83 -2.18 -3.13 7.77
N HIS A 84 -2.20 -2.78 9.04
CA HIS A 84 -2.63 -3.65 10.13
C HIS A 84 -3.98 -3.26 10.74
N GLY A 85 -4.62 -2.21 10.25
CA GLY A 85 -5.91 -1.77 10.77
C GLY A 85 -5.83 -1.30 12.21
N LEU A 86 -4.98 -0.33 12.50
CA LEU A 86 -4.72 0.16 13.85
C LEU A 86 -5.54 1.40 14.17
N ARG A 87 -5.56 1.77 15.46
CA ARG A 87 -6.13 3.03 15.93
C ARG A 87 -5.16 4.17 15.74
N ASP A 88 -5.69 5.34 15.41
CA ASP A 88 -4.91 6.57 15.37
C ASP A 88 -5.77 7.77 15.71
N ARG A 89 -5.10 8.84 16.14
CA ARG A 89 -5.73 10.13 16.39
C ARG A 89 -6.03 10.82 15.05
N VAL A 90 -7.21 11.41 14.96
CA VAL A 90 -7.62 12.14 13.76
C VAL A 90 -7.64 13.65 13.97
N ASN A 91 -7.51 14.12 15.24
CA ASN A 91 -7.44 15.55 15.54
C ASN A 91 -6.63 15.81 16.82
N LYS A 92 -6.36 17.09 17.09
CA LYS A 92 -5.58 17.53 18.26
C LYS A 92 -6.28 17.29 19.62
N TYR A 93 -7.57 17.00 19.62
CA TYR A 93 -8.34 16.77 20.85
C TYR A 93 -8.34 15.30 21.27
N GLY A 94 -7.58 14.45 20.60
CA GLY A 94 -7.42 13.06 20.98
C GLY A 94 -8.51 12.11 20.48
N LEU A 95 -9.38 12.57 19.58
CA LEU A 95 -10.35 11.67 18.94
C LEU A 95 -9.60 10.58 18.18
N GLN A 96 -9.91 9.33 18.53
CA GLN A 96 -9.29 8.15 17.91
C GLN A 96 -10.25 7.45 16.99
N VAL A 97 -9.73 6.91 15.91
CA VAL A 97 -10.49 6.09 14.96
C VAL A 97 -9.77 4.76 14.78
N GLN A 98 -10.54 3.67 14.80
CA GLN A 98 -10.09 2.34 14.42
C GLN A 98 -10.22 2.22 12.91
N TYR A 99 -9.10 2.07 12.21
CA TYR A 99 -9.13 1.90 10.77
C TYR A 99 -9.30 0.43 10.40
N PRO A 100 -9.99 0.13 9.29
CA PRO A 100 -9.97 -1.23 8.75
C PRO A 100 -8.59 -1.53 8.17
N ALA A 101 -8.19 -2.79 8.19
CA ALA A 101 -6.96 -3.20 7.54
C ALA A 101 -7.10 -3.06 6.02
N ARG A 102 -6.15 -2.34 5.43
CA ARG A 102 -5.99 -2.22 3.98
C ARG A 102 -4.52 -2.48 3.68
N GLN A 103 -4.22 -3.64 3.13
CA GLN A 103 -2.83 -4.05 2.95
C GLN A 103 -2.19 -3.31 1.79
N LEU A 104 -1.19 -2.51 2.10
CA LEU A 104 -0.45 -1.72 1.11
C LEU A 104 0.68 -2.52 0.50
N LEU A 105 1.37 -3.29 1.32
CA LEU A 105 2.46 -4.15 0.89
C LEU A 105 2.09 -5.62 1.12
N GLY A 106 2.51 -6.46 0.22
CA GLY A 106 2.33 -7.90 0.32
C GLY A 106 2.65 -8.55 -1.02
N PHE A 107 2.62 -9.89 -1.04
CA PHE A 107 2.88 -10.65 -2.23
C PHE A 107 1.58 -11.31 -2.70
N SER A 108 1.17 -10.98 -3.93
CA SER A 108 0.16 -11.77 -4.62
C SER A 108 0.81 -13.04 -5.18
N ASP A 109 -0.01 -14.02 -5.56
CA ASP A 109 0.51 -15.21 -6.23
C ASP A 109 1.26 -14.85 -7.53
N ALA A 110 0.76 -13.85 -8.25
CA ALA A 110 1.41 -13.36 -9.46
C ALA A 110 2.76 -12.71 -9.16
N ASP A 111 2.91 -12.00 -8.04
CA ASP A 111 4.19 -11.42 -7.61
C ASP A 111 5.22 -12.51 -7.35
N ILE A 112 4.82 -13.57 -6.64
CA ILE A 112 5.69 -14.70 -6.31
C ILE A 112 6.17 -15.38 -7.59
N GLU A 113 5.25 -15.64 -8.52
CA GLU A 113 5.59 -16.28 -9.79
C GLU A 113 6.52 -15.42 -10.64
N MET A 114 6.30 -14.12 -10.67
CA MET A 114 7.16 -13.18 -11.40
C MET A 114 8.58 -13.18 -10.84
N VAL A 115 8.73 -13.14 -9.52
CA VAL A 115 10.07 -13.20 -8.88
C VAL A 115 10.75 -14.53 -9.18
N ARG A 116 10.01 -15.63 -9.11
CA ARG A 116 10.53 -16.95 -9.43
C ARG A 116 11.06 -17.01 -10.87
N GLU A 117 10.30 -16.52 -11.83
CA GLU A 117 10.71 -16.50 -13.25
C GLU A 117 11.95 -15.64 -13.45
N MET A 118 12.02 -14.47 -12.81
CA MET A 118 13.19 -13.60 -12.89
C MET A 118 14.44 -14.25 -12.31
N LEU A 119 14.31 -14.95 -11.20
CA LEU A 119 15.43 -15.68 -10.58
C LEU A 119 15.90 -16.83 -11.46
N LEU A 120 14.99 -17.59 -12.04
CA LEU A 120 15.33 -18.70 -12.96
C LEU A 120 16.03 -18.18 -14.19
N ALA A 121 15.59 -17.07 -14.76
CA ALA A 121 16.25 -16.44 -15.90
C ALA A 121 17.68 -16.00 -15.56
N THR A 122 17.90 -15.50 -14.33
CA THR A 122 19.23 -15.06 -13.86
C THR A 122 20.22 -16.23 -13.79
N VAL A 123 19.77 -17.42 -13.42
CA VAL A 123 20.62 -18.62 -13.32
C VAL A 123 20.63 -19.45 -14.62
N GLY A 124 20.01 -18.95 -15.69
CA GLY A 124 20.03 -19.60 -16.99
C GLY A 124 19.13 -20.84 -17.13
N LEU A 125 18.11 -20.93 -16.31
CA LEU A 125 17.17 -22.05 -16.35
C LEU A 125 15.85 -21.69 -17.04
#